data_cfbea47292a7c34fe37cb7d5536c9ca3
#
_entry.id   cfbea47292a7c34fe37cb7d5536c9ca3
#
_cell.length_a   1.000
_cell.length_b   1.000
_cell.length_c   1.000
_cell.angle_alpha   90.00
_cell.angle_beta   90.00
_cell.angle_gamma   90.00
#
_symmetry.space_group_name_H-M   'P 1'
#
loop_
_entity.id
_entity.type
_entity.pdbx_description
1 polymer ?
#
loop_
_entity_poly.entity_id
_entity_poly.type
_entity_poly.pdbx_seq_one_letter_code
_entity_poly.pdbx_strand_id
1 'polypeptide(L)'
;MYALRPLVEHNIADSVACEINDRVYSHPRDRAGKVAAGIWPWKCKDALFRCNETADTRLNQDSMAYDADSGDGTVYEYNFSRQNEGGCVMFCLQEAIHNTFRHNVSFDDLGGTISPSENPDAQITDNVFYVRDGVPFVRPQMGGGNYTAENNTFLPLDKFTP
;
A
#
# COMPACT_ATOMS: atom_id res chain seq x y z
N MET A 1 -2.77 -21.84 -2.57
CA MET A 1 -3.97 -21.85 -3.45
C MET A 1 -4.21 -20.39 -3.80
N TYR A 2 -4.26 -20.10 -5.06
CA TYR A 2 -4.43 -18.73 -5.55
C TYR A 2 -5.91 -18.47 -5.78
N ALA A 3 -6.42 -17.33 -5.32
CA ALA A 3 -7.78 -16.93 -5.62
C ALA A 3 -7.84 -16.30 -7.01
N LEU A 4 -8.86 -16.66 -7.77
CA LEU A 4 -9.19 -16.05 -9.05
C LEU A 4 -10.37 -15.10 -8.86
N ARG A 5 -10.18 -13.85 -9.27
CA ARG A 5 -11.18 -12.77 -9.21
C ARG A 5 -11.80 -12.58 -7.82
N PRO A 6 -11.00 -12.55 -6.73
CA PRO A 6 -11.57 -12.22 -5.44
C PRO A 6 -12.06 -10.78 -5.44
N LEU A 7 -13.22 -10.56 -4.80
CA LEU A 7 -13.75 -9.23 -4.54
C LEU A 7 -13.66 -8.95 -3.04
N VAL A 8 -13.03 -7.84 -2.69
CA VAL A 8 -12.89 -7.35 -1.31
C VAL A 8 -13.40 -5.93 -1.24
N GLU A 9 -14.52 -5.72 -0.57
CA GLU A 9 -15.15 -4.41 -0.52
C GLU A 9 -15.78 -4.09 0.82
N HIS A 10 -15.88 -2.78 1.13
CA HIS A 10 -16.53 -2.25 2.33
C HIS A 10 -15.93 -2.76 3.65
N ASN A 11 -14.62 -2.97 3.70
CA ASN A 11 -13.92 -3.37 4.91
C ASN A 11 -13.16 -2.18 5.51
N ILE A 12 -12.97 -2.23 6.82
CA ILE A 12 -12.10 -1.32 7.57
C ILE A 12 -11.03 -2.14 8.25
N ALA A 13 -9.77 -1.80 7.99
CA ALA A 13 -8.60 -2.33 8.68
C ALA A 13 -7.91 -1.18 9.42
N ASP A 14 -8.05 -1.14 10.73
CA ASP A 14 -7.49 -0.09 11.58
C ASP A 14 -6.50 -0.68 12.57
N SER A 15 -5.41 0.04 12.83
CA SER A 15 -4.40 -0.33 13.83
C SER A 15 -3.74 -1.70 13.56
N VAL A 16 -3.52 -2.03 12.29
CA VAL A 16 -2.86 -3.28 11.92
C VAL A 16 -1.40 -3.23 12.36
N ALA A 17 -0.93 -4.33 12.99
CA ALA A 17 0.43 -4.49 13.52
C ALA A 17 0.86 -3.42 14.56
N CYS A 18 -0.07 -2.78 15.26
CA CYS A 18 0.22 -1.83 16.32
C CYS A 18 0.81 -2.48 17.57
N GLU A 19 0.49 -3.75 17.83
CA GLU A 19 1.06 -4.53 18.91
C GLU A 19 1.84 -5.73 18.36
N ILE A 20 3.16 -5.69 18.48
CA ILE A 20 4.03 -6.76 18.02
C ILE A 20 4.65 -7.48 19.19
N ASN A 21 4.40 -8.78 19.26
CA ASN A 21 5.04 -9.63 20.25
C ASN A 21 6.45 -10.00 19.79
N ASP A 22 7.45 -9.29 20.26
CA ASP A 22 8.86 -9.52 19.93
C ASP A 22 9.34 -10.93 20.27
N ARG A 23 8.70 -11.63 21.20
CA ARG A 23 9.05 -13.02 21.54
C ARG A 23 8.66 -14.01 20.46
N VAL A 24 7.64 -13.71 19.69
CA VAL A 24 7.16 -14.58 18.59
C VAL A 24 7.96 -14.31 17.32
N TYR A 25 8.45 -13.10 17.14
CA TYR A 25 9.08 -12.65 15.92
C TYR A 25 10.58 -12.47 16.01
N SER A 26 11.20 -12.79 17.14
CA SER A 26 12.66 -12.72 17.34
C SER A 26 13.36 -13.96 16.80
N HIS A 27 13.38 -14.17 15.50
CA HIS A 27 14.20 -15.23 14.89
C HIS A 27 15.51 -14.64 14.34
N PRO A 28 16.67 -15.29 14.54
CA PRO A 28 17.97 -14.75 14.11
C PRO A 28 18.17 -14.57 12.59
N ARG A 29 17.24 -14.99 11.79
CA ARG A 29 17.23 -14.74 10.33
C ARG A 29 16.34 -13.56 9.94
N ASP A 30 15.94 -12.81 10.90
CA ASP A 30 14.88 -11.84 10.74
C ASP A 30 15.34 -10.61 9.97
N ARG A 31 14.80 -10.57 8.81
CA ARG A 31 14.11 -9.33 8.46
C ARG A 31 13.32 -8.96 9.69
N ALA A 32 13.57 -7.88 10.34
CA ALA A 32 12.92 -7.44 11.57
C ALA A 32 11.46 -7.93 11.78
N GLY A 33 11.17 -9.19 11.59
CA GLY A 33 10.02 -10.06 11.87
C GLY A 33 8.63 -9.53 11.61
N LYS A 34 8.50 -8.40 10.96
CA LYS A 34 7.37 -7.51 11.14
C LYS A 34 6.91 -7.03 9.77
N VAL A 35 6.36 -7.96 9.00
CA VAL A 35 5.85 -7.68 7.66
C VAL A 35 4.33 -7.74 7.73
N ALA A 36 3.68 -6.61 7.55
CA ALA A 36 2.23 -6.52 7.45
C ALA A 36 1.81 -5.35 6.57
N ALA A 37 0.74 -5.52 5.86
CA ALA A 37 0.00 -4.45 5.21
C ALA A 37 -1.44 -4.44 5.73
N GLY A 38 -2.17 -3.36 5.49
CA GLY A 38 -3.53 -3.25 6.00
C GLY A 38 -4.48 -4.24 5.35
N ILE A 39 -4.68 -4.15 4.03
CA ILE A 39 -5.53 -5.06 3.26
C ILE A 39 -4.78 -5.46 1.99
N TRP A 40 -4.54 -6.77 1.80
CA TRP A 40 -3.72 -7.24 0.70
C TRP A 40 -4.04 -8.66 0.23
N PRO A 41 -3.93 -8.95 -1.08
CA PRO A 41 -3.93 -10.30 -1.62
C PRO A 41 -2.50 -10.85 -1.68
N TRP A 42 -2.35 -12.14 -1.67
CA TRP A 42 -1.11 -12.80 -2.03
C TRP A 42 -1.33 -13.76 -3.19
N LYS A 43 -0.60 -13.53 -4.28
CA LYS A 43 -0.65 -14.39 -5.49
C LYS A 43 -2.06 -14.63 -6.02
N CYS A 44 -2.90 -13.60 -5.99
CA CYS A 44 -4.22 -13.63 -6.60
C CYS A 44 -4.17 -13.22 -8.07
N LYS A 45 -5.16 -13.61 -8.83
CA LYS A 45 -5.35 -13.14 -10.20
C LYS A 45 -6.65 -12.37 -10.35
N ASP A 46 -6.57 -11.23 -11.05
CA ASP A 46 -7.71 -10.35 -11.31
C ASP A 46 -8.49 -9.97 -10.04
N ALA A 47 -7.78 -9.69 -8.95
CA ALA A 47 -8.38 -9.29 -7.67
C ALA A 47 -8.91 -7.85 -7.75
N LEU A 48 -10.10 -7.61 -7.17
CA LEU A 48 -10.67 -6.27 -7.05
C LEU A 48 -10.88 -5.90 -5.58
N PHE A 49 -10.23 -4.81 -5.18
CA PHE A 49 -10.34 -4.20 -3.86
C PHE A 49 -10.96 -2.81 -4.01
N ARG A 50 -12.16 -2.61 -3.46
CA ARG A 50 -12.83 -1.32 -3.60
C ARG A 50 -13.60 -0.90 -2.35
N CYS A 51 -13.74 0.40 -2.18
CA CYS A 51 -14.49 0.98 -1.07
C CYS A 51 -14.04 0.48 0.31
N ASN A 52 -12.74 0.19 0.46
CA ASN A 52 -12.15 -0.20 1.73
C ASN A 52 -11.47 1.00 2.39
N GLU A 53 -11.33 0.95 3.71
CA GLU A 53 -10.54 1.90 4.49
C GLU A 53 -9.39 1.18 5.19
N THR A 54 -8.21 1.77 5.17
CA THR A 54 -7.04 1.28 5.91
C THR A 54 -6.37 2.41 6.65
N ALA A 55 -6.20 2.23 7.95
CA ALA A 55 -5.66 3.25 8.82
C ALA A 55 -4.64 2.69 9.81
N ASP A 56 -3.69 3.55 10.16
CA ASP A 56 -2.80 3.32 11.31
C ASP A 56 -2.06 1.98 11.29
N THR A 57 -1.66 1.47 10.13
CA THR A 57 -0.77 0.32 10.01
C THR A 57 0.63 0.70 10.50
N ARG A 58 1.20 -0.08 11.45
CA ARG A 58 2.39 0.32 12.22
C ARG A 58 3.47 -0.75 12.29
N LEU A 59 4.65 -0.32 12.74
CA LEU A 59 5.73 -1.10 13.35
C LEU A 59 6.24 -2.30 12.54
N ASN A 60 6.26 -2.19 11.24
CA ASN A 60 6.84 -3.25 10.42
C ASN A 60 7.57 -2.69 9.20
N GLN A 61 8.24 -3.56 8.48
CA GLN A 61 9.05 -3.17 7.36
C GLN A 61 8.21 -2.66 6.17
N ASP A 62 7.02 -3.20 5.98
CA ASP A 62 6.11 -2.79 4.92
C ASP A 62 5.17 -1.67 5.39
N SER A 63 4.31 -1.92 6.34
CA SER A 63 3.38 -0.95 6.96
C SER A 63 2.50 -0.17 5.99
N MET A 64 2.30 -0.67 4.77
CA MET A 64 1.49 -0.01 3.75
C MET A 64 0.00 -0.20 4.02
N ALA A 65 -0.82 0.73 3.54
CA ALA A 65 -2.27 0.55 3.56
C ALA A 65 -2.68 -0.63 2.69
N TYR A 66 -2.18 -0.69 1.48
CA TYR A 66 -2.50 -1.69 0.48
C TYR A 66 -1.22 -2.30 -0.10
N ASP A 67 -1.27 -3.58 -0.48
CA ASP A 67 -0.15 -4.27 -1.10
C ASP A 67 -0.65 -5.25 -2.16
N ALA A 68 -0.19 -5.10 -3.40
CA ALA A 68 -0.42 -6.07 -4.48
C ALA A 68 0.75 -7.06 -4.51
N ASP A 69 0.75 -8.02 -3.57
CA ASP A 69 1.88 -8.94 -3.42
C ASP A 69 1.82 -10.10 -4.40
N SER A 70 2.80 -10.12 -5.32
CA SER A 70 2.99 -11.19 -6.30
C SER A 70 1.73 -11.52 -7.12
N GLY A 71 0.80 -10.56 -7.25
CA GLY A 71 -0.48 -10.73 -7.92
C GLY A 71 -0.44 -10.30 -9.39
N ASP A 72 -1.32 -10.87 -10.20
CA ASP A 72 -1.50 -10.53 -11.61
C ASP A 72 -2.87 -9.86 -11.81
N GLY A 73 -2.87 -8.60 -12.20
CA GLY A 73 -4.10 -7.85 -12.50
C GLY A 73 -4.90 -7.41 -11.26
N THR A 74 -4.26 -7.16 -10.12
CA THR A 74 -4.94 -6.60 -8.96
C THR A 74 -5.35 -5.15 -9.21
N VAL A 75 -6.59 -4.82 -8.91
CA VAL A 75 -7.11 -3.46 -9.00
C VAL A 75 -7.54 -2.98 -7.62
N TYR A 76 -6.99 -1.83 -7.21
CA TYR A 76 -7.45 -1.05 -6.06
C TYR A 76 -8.16 0.19 -6.55
N GLU A 77 -9.46 0.35 -6.23
CA GLU A 77 -10.21 1.53 -6.63
C GLU A 77 -11.19 2.02 -5.56
N TYR A 78 -11.38 3.32 -5.49
CA TYR A 78 -12.29 3.97 -4.54
C TYR A 78 -12.01 3.63 -3.08
N ASN A 79 -10.77 3.30 -2.73
CA ASN A 79 -10.37 3.04 -1.37
C ASN A 79 -9.88 4.32 -0.69
N PHE A 80 -9.87 4.31 0.62
CA PHE A 80 -9.32 5.36 1.46
C PHE A 80 -8.19 4.82 2.33
N SER A 81 -7.11 5.59 2.46
CA SER A 81 -6.02 5.27 3.39
C SER A 81 -5.64 6.49 4.22
N ARG A 82 -5.23 6.27 5.46
CA ARG A 82 -4.75 7.35 6.32
C ARG A 82 -3.70 6.90 7.33
N GLN A 83 -2.67 7.74 7.48
CA GLN A 83 -1.66 7.63 8.52
C GLN A 83 -0.97 6.26 8.64
N ASN A 84 -0.86 5.53 7.56
CA ASN A 84 -0.11 4.27 7.52
C ASN A 84 1.39 4.56 7.49
N GLU A 85 2.16 3.90 8.34
CA GLU A 85 3.58 4.22 8.58
C GLU A 85 4.44 3.95 7.33
N GLY A 86 4.14 2.93 6.59
CA GLY A 86 4.85 2.56 5.36
C GLY A 86 4.44 3.34 4.12
N GLY A 87 3.23 3.92 4.13
CA GLY A 87 2.67 4.64 2.99
C GLY A 87 1.35 4.09 2.48
N CYS A 88 0.95 4.49 1.29
CA CYS A 88 -0.37 4.17 0.75
C CYS A 88 -0.41 2.78 0.08
N VAL A 89 0.38 2.55 -0.96
CA VAL A 89 0.32 1.31 -1.73
C VAL A 89 1.70 0.76 -2.08
N MET A 90 1.83 -0.56 -2.00
CA MET A 90 2.99 -1.31 -2.50
C MET A 90 2.57 -2.26 -3.61
N PHE A 91 3.48 -2.46 -4.56
CA PHE A 91 3.40 -3.49 -5.59
C PHE A 91 4.61 -4.39 -5.38
N CYS A 92 4.41 -5.46 -4.62
CA CYS A 92 5.50 -6.23 -4.05
C CYS A 92 5.95 -7.36 -4.94
N LEU A 93 7.25 -7.35 -5.26
CA LEU A 93 7.99 -8.34 -6.01
C LEU A 93 7.76 -8.34 -7.53
N GLN A 94 8.65 -9.01 -8.24
CA GLN A 94 8.65 -9.08 -9.72
C GLN A 94 7.42 -9.76 -10.32
N GLU A 95 6.74 -10.58 -9.54
CA GLU A 95 5.53 -11.28 -9.94
C GLU A 95 4.26 -10.42 -9.79
N ALA A 96 4.37 -9.23 -9.21
CA ALA A 96 3.28 -8.28 -9.09
C ALA A 96 3.10 -7.50 -10.40
N ILE A 97 2.39 -8.10 -11.35
CA ILE A 97 2.25 -7.60 -12.72
C ILE A 97 0.83 -7.12 -13.04
N HIS A 98 0.71 -6.19 -13.99
CA HIS A 98 -0.57 -5.66 -14.49
C HIS A 98 -1.47 -5.07 -13.40
N ASN A 99 -0.89 -4.58 -12.31
CA ASN A 99 -1.65 -4.07 -11.17
C ASN A 99 -1.99 -2.59 -11.34
N THR A 100 -3.15 -2.20 -10.85
CA THR A 100 -3.67 -0.83 -10.98
C THR A 100 -4.14 -0.29 -9.63
N PHE A 101 -3.72 0.94 -9.32
CA PHE A 101 -4.21 1.73 -8.19
C PHE A 101 -4.85 3.01 -8.72
N ARG A 102 -6.20 3.13 -8.65
CA ARG A 102 -6.91 4.24 -9.27
C ARG A 102 -8.10 4.74 -8.45
N HIS A 103 -8.41 6.02 -8.59
CA HIS A 103 -9.56 6.66 -7.94
C HIS A 103 -9.56 6.51 -6.41
N ASN A 104 -8.39 6.35 -5.79
CA ASN A 104 -8.26 6.24 -4.35
C ASN A 104 -7.94 7.59 -3.71
N VAL A 105 -8.17 7.69 -2.43
CA VAL A 105 -7.76 8.83 -1.62
C VAL A 105 -6.79 8.36 -0.54
N SER A 106 -5.62 8.97 -0.49
CA SER A 106 -4.63 8.79 0.57
C SER A 106 -4.54 10.06 1.39
N PHE A 107 -4.64 9.94 2.71
CA PHE A 107 -4.58 11.08 3.62
C PHE A 107 -3.49 10.88 4.66
N ASP A 108 -2.42 11.66 4.54
CA ASP A 108 -1.34 11.69 5.53
C ASP A 108 -0.65 10.33 5.77
N ASP A 109 -0.51 9.52 4.75
CA ASP A 109 0.32 8.32 4.81
C ASP A 109 1.81 8.71 4.90
N LEU A 110 2.60 8.01 5.75
CA LEU A 110 3.83 8.60 6.32
C LEU A 110 5.14 8.26 5.59
N GLY A 111 5.29 7.03 5.15
CA GLY A 111 6.57 6.53 4.64
C GLY A 111 6.87 6.84 3.18
N GLY A 112 5.87 7.27 2.45
CA GLY A 112 5.87 7.55 1.02
C GLY A 112 4.51 7.27 0.43
N THR A 113 4.26 7.73 -0.79
CA THR A 113 2.96 7.53 -1.41
C THR A 113 2.85 6.13 -2.01
N ILE A 114 3.83 5.73 -2.79
CA ILE A 114 3.88 4.42 -3.42
C ILE A 114 5.19 3.69 -3.16
N SER A 115 5.16 2.37 -3.26
CA SER A 115 6.34 1.51 -3.27
C SER A 115 6.26 0.52 -4.43
N PRO A 116 6.97 0.76 -5.53
CA PRO A 116 6.92 -0.11 -6.70
C PRO A 116 7.81 -1.37 -6.59
N SER A 117 8.42 -1.63 -5.47
CA SER A 117 9.19 -2.80 -5.04
C SER A 117 9.40 -3.90 -6.09
N GLU A 118 10.27 -3.62 -7.07
CA GLU A 118 10.69 -4.53 -8.16
C GLU A 118 9.59 -4.94 -9.16
N ASN A 119 8.34 -4.46 -9.02
CA ASN A 119 7.31 -4.77 -10.02
C ASN A 119 7.64 -4.16 -11.39
N PRO A 120 7.20 -4.76 -12.51
CA PRO A 120 7.58 -4.28 -13.84
C PRO A 120 6.68 -3.19 -14.42
N ASP A 121 5.43 -3.01 -13.97
CA ASP A 121 4.43 -2.30 -14.77
C ASP A 121 3.22 -1.72 -14.00
N ALA A 122 3.37 -1.30 -12.74
CA ALA A 122 2.27 -0.74 -11.96
C ALA A 122 1.65 0.51 -12.61
N GLN A 123 0.33 0.64 -12.54
CA GLN A 123 -0.41 1.81 -13.00
C GLN A 123 -1.05 2.55 -11.82
N ILE A 124 -0.74 3.83 -11.68
CA ILE A 124 -1.23 4.70 -10.60
C ILE A 124 -1.94 5.90 -11.23
N THR A 125 -3.28 5.87 -11.28
CA THR A 125 -4.02 6.88 -12.04
C THR A 125 -5.20 7.46 -11.28
N ASP A 126 -5.45 8.74 -11.50
CA ASP A 126 -6.67 9.42 -11.03
C ASP A 126 -6.86 9.36 -9.51
N ASN A 127 -5.78 9.33 -8.72
CA ASN A 127 -5.84 9.31 -7.27
C ASN A 127 -5.69 10.73 -6.68
N VAL A 128 -6.12 10.88 -5.43
CA VAL A 128 -5.89 12.09 -4.65
C VAL A 128 -5.01 11.74 -3.44
N PHE A 129 -3.88 12.42 -3.32
CA PHE A 129 -2.91 12.25 -2.25
C PHE A 129 -2.79 13.52 -1.43
N TYR A 130 -3.22 13.50 -0.18
CA TYR A 130 -2.94 14.54 0.81
C TYR A 130 -1.63 14.21 1.52
N VAL A 131 -0.60 14.98 1.24
CA VAL A 131 0.77 14.65 1.61
C VAL A 131 1.36 15.75 2.50
N ARG A 132 1.96 15.37 3.63
CA ARG A 132 2.73 16.31 4.46
C ARG A 132 4.07 16.63 3.80
N ASP A 133 4.64 17.75 4.19
CA ASP A 133 5.96 18.13 3.71
C ASP A 133 7.02 17.07 4.03
N GLY A 134 7.91 16.82 3.06
CA GLY A 134 8.99 15.84 3.17
C GLY A 134 8.62 14.38 2.88
N VAL A 135 7.36 14.03 2.70
CA VAL A 135 6.97 12.66 2.29
C VAL A 135 7.20 12.49 0.79
N PRO A 136 8.06 11.54 0.36
CA PRO A 136 8.35 11.33 -1.05
C PRO A 136 7.19 10.63 -1.78
N PHE A 137 7.08 10.84 -3.09
CA PHE A 137 6.15 10.07 -3.90
C PHE A 137 6.51 8.57 -3.91
N VAL A 138 7.76 8.25 -4.19
CA VAL A 138 8.26 6.88 -4.12
C VAL A 138 9.02 6.65 -2.83
N ARG A 139 8.64 5.62 -2.09
CA ARG A 139 9.33 5.23 -0.86
C ARG A 139 10.78 4.80 -1.15
N PRO A 140 11.79 5.46 -0.57
CA PRO A 140 13.19 5.24 -0.97
C PRO A 140 13.73 3.83 -0.71
N GLN A 141 13.27 3.16 0.35
CA GLN A 141 13.79 1.86 0.74
C GLN A 141 13.23 0.69 -0.10
N MET A 142 12.17 0.94 -0.84
CA MET A 142 11.44 -0.10 -1.59
C MET A 142 11.16 0.35 -3.03
N GLY A 143 12.06 1.13 -3.57
CA GLY A 143 12.04 1.53 -4.98
C GLY A 143 12.59 0.44 -5.89
N GLY A 144 12.74 0.74 -7.15
CA GLY A 144 13.41 -0.12 -8.14
C GLY A 144 12.48 -0.87 -9.09
N GLY A 145 11.16 -0.73 -8.96
CA GLY A 145 10.20 -1.20 -9.95
C GLY A 145 9.86 -0.13 -11.00
N ASN A 146 9.08 -0.49 -11.99
CA ASN A 146 8.53 0.41 -12.98
C ASN A 146 7.07 0.73 -12.67
N TYR A 147 6.67 1.94 -13.02
CA TYR A 147 5.29 2.39 -12.86
C TYR A 147 4.97 3.50 -13.86
N THR A 148 3.68 3.65 -14.14
CA THR A 148 3.12 4.81 -14.81
C THR A 148 2.24 5.56 -13.82
N ALA A 149 2.43 6.88 -13.71
CA ALA A 149 1.63 7.73 -12.82
C ALA A 149 1.02 8.88 -13.63
N GLU A 150 -0.31 8.88 -13.78
CA GLU A 150 -1.03 9.86 -14.59
C GLU A 150 -2.26 10.39 -13.86
N ASN A 151 -2.60 11.65 -14.10
CA ASN A 151 -3.80 12.33 -13.60
C ASN A 151 -3.95 12.31 -12.06
N ASN A 152 -2.89 12.09 -11.31
CA ASN A 152 -2.96 12.11 -9.86
C ASN A 152 -2.90 13.54 -9.33
N THR A 153 -3.65 13.83 -8.29
CA THR A 153 -3.67 15.13 -7.62
C THR A 153 -2.93 15.03 -6.28
N PHE A 154 -1.96 15.93 -6.08
CA PHE A 154 -1.21 16.06 -4.83
C PHE A 154 -1.61 17.35 -4.12
N LEU A 155 -2.07 17.23 -2.88
CA LEU A 155 -2.51 18.33 -2.05
C LEU A 155 -1.64 18.41 -0.78
N PRO A 156 -0.97 19.54 -0.52
CA PRO A 156 -0.17 19.68 0.68
C PRO A 156 -1.08 19.72 1.93
N LEU A 157 -0.73 18.92 2.92
CA LEU A 157 -1.54 18.75 4.13
C LEU A 157 -1.53 19.99 5.04
N ASP A 158 -0.45 20.76 5.04
CA ASP A 158 -0.27 22.00 5.80
C ASP A 158 -1.35 23.05 5.52
N LYS A 159 -2.00 22.98 4.36
CA LYS A 159 -3.10 23.89 4.01
C LYS A 159 -4.43 23.53 4.66
N PHE A 160 -4.53 22.38 5.31
CA PHE A 160 -5.77 21.86 5.89
C PHE A 160 -5.73 21.71 7.42
N THR A 161 -4.63 22.07 8.05
CA THR A 161 -4.55 22.20 9.51
C THR A 161 -5.13 23.54 9.94
N PRO A 162 -6.10 23.56 10.86
CA PRO A 162 -6.70 24.80 11.38
C PRO A 162 -5.72 25.63 12.18
#